data_01177403b370258b497ea2c02d2e200e
#
_entry.id   01177403b370258b497ea2c02d2e200e
#
_cell.length_a   1.000
_cell.length_b   1.000
_cell.length_c   1.000
_cell.angle_alpha   90.00
_cell.angle_beta   90.00
_cell.angle_gamma   90.00
#
_symmetry.space_group_name_H-M   'P 1'
#
loop_
_entity.id
_entity.type
_entity.pdbx_description
1 polymer ?
#
loop_
_entity_poly.entity_id
_entity_poly.type
_entity_poly.pdbx_seq_one_letter_code
_entity_poly.pdbx_strand_id
1 'polypeptide(L)'
;GSTDETWIHLLRWKEKDSRIILLNQRNAGVSAARNAGLDAARGLYVGFADPDDYMDPEMYSRLFSAALEYDADIVECGNHVFEDSSDRLIEAKRRSPSRHFEENASPASFFRDSIWGKMDICVWSKLFRKSMLDAHRLRFNVNLKSGAEDETFRLMAVPHASRLLFIPDCLYYYRLMRNGSLSRRCNVPTYSKCVQEFQRLLYIVDYWQKQGWQNEGLFAYGVRKIRPFFVSKHPLFHQMTAVQQRSALNLWKLFYQKAEGERFLSALAGRDRQLADLLNSAEPVPNGWGRILLAACSLLPGQKGRYYSCKKMLAEHFSQVCPNGFQKENASLEEPFDTSPPSL
;
A
#
# COMPACT_ATOMS: atom_id res chain seq x y z
N GLY A 1 1.62 -12.18 22.80
CA GLY A 1 2.64 -13.00 22.16
C GLY A 1 4.02 -12.36 22.15
N SER A 2 4.22 -11.26 22.89
CA SER A 2 5.53 -10.63 23.12
C SER A 2 6.40 -11.57 23.95
N THR A 3 7.71 -11.55 23.72
CA THR A 3 8.70 -12.39 24.41
C THR A 3 9.50 -11.62 25.46
N ASP A 4 9.21 -10.34 25.62
CA ASP A 4 9.79 -9.41 26.58
C ASP A 4 8.81 -9.11 27.74
N GLU A 5 9.12 -8.10 28.55
CA GLU A 5 8.31 -7.71 29.71
C GLU A 5 7.01 -6.95 29.36
N THR A 6 6.67 -6.82 28.07
CA THR A 6 5.46 -6.07 27.61
C THR A 6 4.20 -6.53 28.35
N TRP A 7 4.02 -7.87 28.51
CA TRP A 7 2.82 -8.39 29.17
C TRP A 7 2.73 -7.99 30.66
N ILE A 8 3.86 -7.98 31.36
CA ILE A 8 3.94 -7.57 32.77
C ILE A 8 3.57 -6.08 32.91
N HIS A 9 4.08 -5.23 32.02
CA HIS A 9 3.73 -3.81 32.02
C HIS A 9 2.24 -3.60 31.73
N LEU A 10 1.66 -4.34 30.81
CA LEU A 10 0.23 -4.24 30.48
C LEU A 10 -0.65 -4.66 31.66
N LEU A 11 -0.29 -5.71 32.40
CA LEU A 11 -1.02 -6.12 33.59
C LEU A 11 -1.04 -5.01 34.67
N ARG A 12 0.10 -4.36 34.91
CA ARG A 12 0.19 -3.23 35.84
C ARG A 12 -0.70 -2.04 35.44
N TRP A 13 -0.83 -1.78 34.14
CA TRP A 13 -1.75 -0.75 33.64
C TRP A 13 -3.21 -1.16 33.79
N LYS A 14 -3.53 -2.43 33.53
CA LYS A 14 -4.88 -2.97 33.75
C LYS A 14 -5.36 -2.84 35.19
N GLU A 15 -4.46 -3.01 36.17
CA GLU A 15 -4.76 -2.80 37.60
C GLU A 15 -5.10 -1.35 37.90
N LYS A 16 -4.48 -0.39 37.20
CA LYS A 16 -4.70 1.04 37.38
C LYS A 16 -5.95 1.57 36.68
N ASP A 17 -6.35 0.98 35.59
CA ASP A 17 -7.48 1.44 34.78
C ASP A 17 -8.32 0.25 34.29
N SER A 18 -9.53 0.14 34.84
CA SER A 18 -10.47 -0.94 34.52
C SER A 18 -10.96 -0.93 33.07
N ARG A 19 -10.85 0.21 32.36
CA ARG A 19 -11.21 0.35 30.94
C ARG A 19 -10.27 -0.41 30.03
N ILE A 20 -9.06 -0.74 30.47
CA ILE A 20 -8.05 -1.46 29.69
C ILE A 20 -8.49 -2.92 29.55
N ILE A 21 -8.63 -3.40 28.32
CA ILE A 21 -8.90 -4.80 27.97
C ILE A 21 -7.62 -5.38 27.37
N LEU A 22 -7.07 -6.40 28.02
CA LEU A 22 -5.88 -7.08 27.55
C LEU A 22 -6.25 -8.28 26.69
N LEU A 23 -5.66 -8.37 25.51
CA LEU A 23 -5.79 -9.50 24.61
C LEU A 23 -4.42 -10.17 24.48
N ASN A 24 -4.32 -11.43 24.92
CA ASN A 24 -3.11 -12.23 24.77
C ASN A 24 -3.34 -13.33 23.71
N GLN A 25 -2.52 -13.34 22.68
CA GLN A 25 -2.59 -14.31 21.60
C GLN A 25 -1.18 -14.75 21.19
N ARG A 26 -1.06 -15.89 20.48
CA ARG A 26 0.18 -16.24 19.83
C ARG A 26 0.61 -15.13 18.85
N ASN A 27 1.92 -14.84 18.76
CA ASN A 27 2.41 -13.85 17.81
C ASN A 27 2.10 -14.27 16.37
N ALA A 28 1.25 -13.49 15.72
CA ALA A 28 0.82 -13.66 14.33
C ALA A 28 0.97 -12.34 13.52
N GLY A 29 1.76 -11.40 14.04
CA GLY A 29 2.03 -10.11 13.42
C GLY A 29 1.03 -9.02 13.79
N VAL A 30 1.33 -7.79 13.35
CA VAL A 30 0.58 -6.58 13.67
C VAL A 30 -0.86 -6.62 13.15
N SER A 31 -1.08 -7.14 11.93
CA SER A 31 -2.42 -7.28 11.34
C SER A 31 -3.34 -8.13 12.20
N ALA A 32 -2.86 -9.28 12.70
CA ALA A 32 -3.63 -10.16 13.58
C ALA A 32 -3.94 -9.51 14.93
N ALA A 33 -2.98 -8.77 15.48
CA ALA A 33 -3.18 -8.01 16.73
C ALA A 33 -4.22 -6.91 16.58
N ARG A 34 -4.16 -6.14 15.48
CA ARG A 34 -5.15 -5.09 15.18
C ARG A 34 -6.54 -5.67 14.93
N ASN A 35 -6.65 -6.81 14.25
CA ASN A 35 -7.94 -7.49 14.04
C ASN A 35 -8.55 -7.96 15.37
N ALA A 36 -7.75 -8.56 16.25
CA ALA A 36 -8.23 -8.95 17.58
C ALA A 36 -8.72 -7.72 18.38
N GLY A 37 -8.04 -6.58 18.26
CA GLY A 37 -8.49 -5.31 18.82
C GLY A 37 -9.82 -4.83 18.23
N LEU A 38 -9.98 -4.91 16.90
CA LEU A 38 -11.23 -4.57 16.20
C LEU A 38 -12.41 -5.44 16.65
N ASP A 39 -12.18 -6.74 16.82
CA ASP A 39 -13.22 -7.70 17.25
C ASP A 39 -13.65 -7.46 18.71
N ALA A 40 -12.72 -6.99 19.56
CA ALA A 40 -12.99 -6.65 20.96
C ALA A 40 -13.56 -5.24 21.14
N ALA A 41 -13.42 -4.35 20.17
CA ALA A 41 -13.84 -2.96 20.25
C ALA A 41 -15.35 -2.81 20.35
N ARG A 42 -15.84 -1.97 21.28
CA ARG A 42 -17.27 -1.71 21.55
C ARG A 42 -17.67 -0.25 21.37
N GLY A 43 -16.72 0.62 21.08
CA GLY A 43 -16.94 2.07 20.91
C GLY A 43 -17.63 2.40 19.59
N LEU A 44 -18.19 3.60 19.49
CA LEU A 44 -18.76 4.14 18.25
C LEU A 44 -17.67 4.32 17.17
N TYR A 45 -16.46 4.65 17.60
CA TYR A 45 -15.30 4.83 16.75
C TYR A 45 -14.14 3.97 17.24
N VAL A 46 -13.21 3.65 16.32
CA VAL A 46 -11.98 2.93 16.58
C VAL A 46 -10.79 3.78 16.14
N GLY A 47 -9.80 3.93 17.01
CA GLY A 47 -8.49 4.47 16.71
C GLY A 47 -7.42 3.40 16.89
N PHE A 48 -6.32 3.55 16.20
CA PHE A 48 -5.15 2.70 16.31
C PHE A 48 -3.98 3.51 16.86
N ALA A 49 -3.14 2.88 17.66
CA ALA A 49 -1.91 3.46 18.16
C ALA A 49 -0.78 2.43 18.08
N ASP A 50 0.37 2.85 17.62
CA ASP A 50 1.56 2.01 17.63
C ASP A 50 2.27 2.16 18.99
N PRO A 51 2.75 1.07 19.60
CA PRO A 51 3.25 1.09 20.99
C PRO A 51 4.60 1.78 21.15
N ASP A 52 5.25 2.12 20.04
CA ASP A 52 6.53 2.84 20.01
C ASP A 52 6.37 4.35 19.75
N ASP A 53 5.15 4.81 19.59
CA ASP A 53 4.79 6.22 19.41
C ASP A 53 4.09 6.79 20.65
N TYR A 54 3.77 8.09 20.60
CA TYR A 54 2.90 8.72 21.59
C TYR A 54 1.95 9.72 20.93
N MET A 55 0.94 10.14 21.67
CA MET A 55 -0.09 11.03 21.20
C MET A 55 -0.39 12.13 22.21
N ASP A 56 -0.90 13.25 21.72
CA ASP A 56 -1.44 14.30 22.58
C ASP A 56 -2.59 13.74 23.42
N PRO A 57 -2.65 14.03 24.74
CA PRO A 57 -3.74 13.55 25.60
C PRO A 57 -5.14 13.93 25.10
N GLU A 58 -5.28 15.03 24.38
CA GLU A 58 -6.55 15.50 23.81
C GLU A 58 -6.85 14.93 22.42
N MET A 59 -5.95 14.15 21.83
CA MET A 59 -6.10 13.69 20.45
C MET A 59 -7.46 13.03 20.22
N TYR A 60 -7.79 12.02 21.00
CA TYR A 60 -9.04 11.29 20.79
C TYR A 60 -10.28 12.10 21.15
N SER A 61 -10.23 12.97 22.15
CA SER A 61 -11.36 13.84 22.49
C SER A 61 -11.64 14.83 21.34
N ARG A 62 -10.61 15.42 20.75
CA ARG A 62 -10.75 16.35 19.62
C ARG A 62 -11.24 15.66 18.34
N LEU A 63 -10.64 14.51 17.99
CA LEU A 63 -11.09 13.71 16.85
C LEU A 63 -12.54 13.25 17.03
N PHE A 64 -12.91 12.80 18.22
CA PHE A 64 -14.26 12.32 18.52
C PHE A 64 -15.30 13.44 18.49
N SER A 65 -15.00 14.60 19.07
CA SER A 65 -15.88 15.78 18.99
C SER A 65 -16.13 16.21 17.55
N ALA A 66 -15.07 16.26 16.73
CA ALA A 66 -15.19 16.57 15.31
C ALA A 66 -15.99 15.47 14.56
N ALA A 67 -15.78 14.19 14.91
CA ALA A 67 -16.52 13.08 14.30
C ALA A 67 -18.02 13.17 14.57
N LEU A 68 -18.42 13.57 15.78
CA LEU A 68 -19.83 13.76 16.15
C LEU A 68 -20.44 15.01 15.51
N GLU A 69 -19.72 16.15 15.54
CA GLU A 69 -20.19 17.42 14.99
C GLU A 69 -20.52 17.31 13.51
N TYR A 70 -19.69 16.59 12.75
CA TYR A 70 -19.84 16.47 11.28
C TYR A 70 -20.39 15.12 10.84
N ASP A 71 -20.80 14.25 11.78
CA ASP A 71 -21.24 12.89 11.50
C ASP A 71 -20.26 12.15 10.55
N ALA A 72 -18.96 12.32 10.80
CA ALA A 72 -17.93 11.81 9.92
C ALA A 72 -17.68 10.31 10.11
N ASP A 73 -17.40 9.58 9.01
CA ASP A 73 -17.04 8.17 9.06
C ASP A 73 -15.55 7.99 9.37
N ILE A 74 -14.72 8.93 8.91
CA ILE A 74 -13.29 8.96 9.21
C ILE A 74 -12.89 10.39 9.52
N VAL A 75 -12.17 10.57 10.62
CA VAL A 75 -11.51 11.85 10.99
C VAL A 75 -10.02 11.63 11.10
N GLU A 76 -9.23 12.52 10.51
CA GLU A 76 -7.77 12.46 10.54
C GLU A 76 -7.18 13.76 11.07
N CYS A 77 -6.19 13.67 11.97
CA CYS A 77 -5.35 14.80 12.39
C CYS A 77 -3.96 14.76 11.74
N GLY A 78 -3.21 15.83 11.90
CA GLY A 78 -1.81 15.88 11.54
C GLY A 78 -0.93 15.12 12.55
N ASN A 79 0.35 15.02 12.21
CA ASN A 79 1.34 14.37 13.06
C ASN A 79 2.67 15.13 13.09
N HIS A 80 3.37 14.97 14.19
CA HIS A 80 4.77 15.31 14.35
C HIS A 80 5.63 14.09 14.01
N VAL A 81 6.76 14.32 13.35
CA VAL A 81 7.80 13.31 13.13
C VAL A 81 9.02 13.75 13.92
N PHE A 82 9.51 12.93 14.82
CA PHE A 82 10.68 13.23 15.64
C PHE A 82 11.70 12.09 15.61
N GLU A 83 12.94 12.43 15.92
CA GLU A 83 14.05 11.49 15.93
C GLU A 83 14.18 10.85 17.32
N ASP A 84 14.21 9.52 17.36
CA ASP A 84 14.26 8.75 18.62
C ASP A 84 15.46 9.08 19.51
N SER A 85 16.63 9.33 18.90
CA SER A 85 17.88 9.52 19.64
C SER A 85 18.06 10.90 20.28
N SER A 86 17.33 11.90 19.80
CA SER A 86 17.53 13.32 20.19
C SER A 86 16.26 14.04 20.59
N ASP A 87 15.09 13.39 20.53
CA ASP A 87 13.76 14.00 20.64
C ASP A 87 13.56 15.23 19.73
N ARG A 88 14.41 15.37 18.70
CA ARG A 88 14.37 16.50 17.79
C ARG A 88 13.16 16.36 16.84
N LEU A 89 12.31 17.39 16.84
CA LEU A 89 11.26 17.50 15.83
C LEU A 89 11.90 17.64 14.43
N ILE A 90 11.58 16.68 13.55
CA ILE A 90 12.02 16.69 12.15
C ILE A 90 11.02 17.41 11.29
N GLU A 91 9.73 17.10 11.45
CA GLU A 91 8.67 17.61 10.62
C GLU A 91 7.34 17.65 11.37
N ALA A 92 6.53 18.66 11.10
CA ALA A 92 5.13 18.71 11.51
C ALA A 92 4.24 18.62 10.27
N LYS A 93 3.59 17.50 10.07
CA LYS A 93 2.69 17.25 8.93
C LYS A 93 1.27 17.69 9.27
N ARG A 94 1.01 18.98 9.13
CA ARG A 94 -0.33 19.55 9.32
C ARG A 94 -1.26 19.09 8.21
N ARG A 95 -2.52 18.83 8.54
CA ARG A 95 -3.57 18.61 7.56
C ARG A 95 -4.20 19.94 7.17
N SER A 96 -4.44 20.14 5.89
CA SER A 96 -5.30 21.25 5.47
C SER A 96 -6.71 20.92 5.96
N PRO A 97 -7.37 21.84 6.70
CA PRO A 97 -8.76 21.64 7.08
C PRO A 97 -9.59 21.44 5.83
N SER A 98 -10.19 20.28 5.70
CA SER A 98 -11.06 20.00 4.57
C SER A 98 -12.13 19.03 4.98
N ARG A 99 -13.35 19.31 4.51
CA ARG A 99 -14.52 18.47 4.68
C ARG A 99 -14.81 17.86 3.33
N HIS A 100 -14.73 16.55 3.26
CA HIS A 100 -15.17 15.81 2.08
C HIS A 100 -16.46 15.09 2.45
N PHE A 101 -17.58 15.68 2.04
CA PHE A 101 -18.90 15.10 2.19
C PHE A 101 -19.38 14.72 0.80
N GLU A 102 -19.35 13.45 0.48
CA GLU A 102 -19.88 12.95 -0.77
C GLU A 102 -21.00 11.95 -0.45
N GLU A 103 -22.25 12.33 -0.71
CA GLU A 103 -23.41 11.44 -0.55
C GLU A 103 -23.39 10.27 -1.54
N ASN A 104 -22.56 10.31 -2.58
CA ASN A 104 -22.39 9.30 -3.62
C ASN A 104 -20.93 9.20 -4.09
N ALA A 105 -19.97 9.23 -3.16
CA ALA A 105 -18.57 9.10 -3.50
C ALA A 105 -18.31 7.78 -4.24
N SER A 106 -18.10 7.86 -5.54
CA SER A 106 -17.55 6.71 -6.23
C SER A 106 -16.06 6.60 -5.83
N PRO A 107 -15.50 5.40 -5.65
CA PRO A 107 -14.08 5.22 -5.44
C PRO A 107 -13.20 5.87 -6.50
N ALA A 108 -13.74 6.12 -7.71
CA ALA A 108 -13.07 6.89 -8.75
C ALA A 108 -12.88 8.36 -8.37
N SER A 109 -13.82 8.99 -7.66
CA SER A 109 -13.69 10.36 -7.14
C SER A 109 -12.59 10.43 -6.08
N PHE A 110 -12.46 9.40 -5.25
CA PHE A 110 -11.45 9.31 -4.20
C PHE A 110 -10.02 9.53 -4.72
N PHE A 111 -9.64 8.92 -5.85
CA PHE A 111 -8.34 9.14 -6.45
C PHE A 111 -8.27 10.44 -7.27
N ARG A 112 -9.37 10.83 -7.95
CA ARG A 112 -9.45 12.02 -8.79
C ARG A 112 -9.32 13.29 -7.98
N ASP A 113 -10.01 13.37 -6.84
CA ASP A 113 -10.10 14.59 -6.02
C ASP A 113 -8.91 14.76 -5.08
N SER A 114 -7.85 14.00 -5.31
CA SER A 114 -6.59 14.09 -4.56
C SER A 114 -6.69 13.77 -3.07
N ILE A 115 -7.81 13.18 -2.61
CA ILE A 115 -7.97 12.73 -1.22
C ILE A 115 -6.86 11.75 -0.88
N TRP A 116 -6.52 10.89 -1.84
CA TRP A 116 -5.41 9.97 -1.74
C TRP A 116 -4.08 10.63 -1.33
N GLY A 117 -3.73 11.75 -1.96
CA GLY A 117 -2.50 12.51 -1.65
C GLY A 117 -2.58 13.35 -0.37
N LYS A 118 -3.80 13.60 0.14
CA LYS A 118 -4.01 14.40 1.36
C LYS A 118 -4.02 13.58 2.64
N MET A 119 -4.47 12.31 2.56
CA MET A 119 -4.48 11.39 3.71
C MET A 119 -3.11 10.78 3.95
N ASP A 120 -2.76 10.58 5.23
CA ASP A 120 -1.61 9.74 5.58
C ASP A 120 -1.90 8.26 5.29
N ILE A 121 -0.86 7.52 4.94
CA ILE A 121 -0.95 6.08 4.69
C ILE A 121 -1.24 5.27 5.95
N CYS A 122 -0.91 5.83 7.11
CA CYS A 122 -1.01 5.20 8.42
C CYS A 122 -2.45 5.15 8.93
N VAL A 123 -2.71 4.31 9.91
CA VAL A 123 -4.02 4.20 10.57
C VAL A 123 -4.08 4.92 11.91
N TRP A 124 -2.93 5.28 12.48
CA TRP A 124 -2.82 5.77 13.87
C TRP A 124 -3.25 7.22 14.09
N SER A 125 -3.24 8.10 13.11
CA SER A 125 -3.70 9.51 13.26
C SER A 125 -5.20 9.68 12.99
N LYS A 126 -6.00 8.63 13.15
CA LYS A 126 -7.39 8.58 12.66
C LYS A 126 -8.35 7.96 13.67
N LEU A 127 -9.61 8.38 13.54
CA LEU A 127 -10.77 7.63 14.03
C LEU A 127 -11.57 7.11 12.85
N PHE A 128 -12.00 5.86 12.94
CA PHE A 128 -12.87 5.19 11.99
C PHE A 128 -14.20 4.86 12.66
N ARG A 129 -15.33 5.16 12.04
CA ARG A 129 -16.66 4.75 12.53
C ARG A 129 -16.75 3.23 12.54
N LYS A 130 -16.99 2.66 13.72
CA LYS A 130 -16.99 1.20 13.88
C LYS A 130 -18.07 0.53 13.06
N SER A 131 -19.28 1.10 13.00
CA SER A 131 -20.38 0.55 12.20
C SER A 131 -20.05 0.45 10.71
N MET A 132 -19.29 1.41 10.15
CA MET A 132 -18.79 1.33 8.77
C MET A 132 -17.81 0.15 8.61
N LEU A 133 -16.86 0.00 9.54
CA LEU A 133 -15.89 -1.11 9.49
C LEU A 133 -16.58 -2.48 9.57
N ASP A 134 -17.59 -2.60 10.44
CA ASP A 134 -18.35 -3.85 10.64
C ASP A 134 -19.26 -4.17 9.46
N ALA A 135 -20.00 -3.18 8.95
CA ALA A 135 -20.90 -3.35 7.81
C ALA A 135 -20.18 -3.91 6.58
N HIS A 136 -18.93 -3.47 6.36
CA HIS A 136 -18.11 -3.90 5.23
C HIS A 136 -17.08 -4.98 5.60
N ARG A 137 -17.15 -5.52 6.83
CA ARG A 137 -16.25 -6.57 7.34
C ARG A 137 -14.78 -6.25 7.10
N LEU A 138 -14.40 -4.99 7.31
CA LEU A 138 -13.04 -4.51 7.05
C LEU A 138 -12.07 -5.04 8.11
N ARG A 139 -11.05 -5.76 7.65
CA ARG A 139 -10.00 -6.34 8.49
C ARG A 139 -8.63 -6.15 7.82
N PHE A 140 -7.58 -6.10 8.63
CA PHE A 140 -6.21 -6.15 8.14
C PHE A 140 -5.90 -7.52 7.55
N ASN A 141 -5.23 -7.57 6.41
CA ASN A 141 -4.82 -8.83 5.82
C ASN A 141 -3.62 -9.41 6.57
N VAL A 142 -3.82 -10.55 7.22
CA VAL A 142 -2.80 -11.23 8.04
C VAL A 142 -1.68 -11.88 7.20
N ASN A 143 -1.92 -12.08 5.92
CA ASN A 143 -0.94 -12.65 4.99
C ASN A 143 0.05 -11.62 4.46
N LEU A 144 -0.22 -10.33 4.64
CA LEU A 144 0.70 -9.25 4.25
C LEU A 144 1.74 -9.04 5.36
N LYS A 145 2.97 -9.46 5.10
CA LYS A 145 4.09 -9.37 6.07
C LYS A 145 5.07 -8.23 5.77
N SER A 146 4.75 -7.36 4.81
CA SER A 146 5.69 -6.39 4.23
C SER A 146 5.63 -4.99 4.83
N GLY A 147 4.82 -4.73 5.86
CA GLY A 147 4.68 -3.39 6.44
C GLY A 147 3.85 -2.42 5.59
N ALA A 148 2.97 -2.93 4.73
CA ALA A 148 2.01 -2.14 3.94
C ALA A 148 0.56 -2.47 4.30
N GLU A 149 0.35 -3.04 5.48
CA GLU A 149 -0.97 -3.43 5.99
C GLU A 149 -1.87 -2.20 6.21
N ASP A 150 -1.31 -1.10 6.71
CA ASP A 150 -2.02 0.16 6.94
C ASP A 150 -2.54 0.75 5.64
N GLU A 151 -1.65 0.84 4.64
CA GLU A 151 -2.00 1.37 3.33
C GLU A 151 -3.04 0.48 2.63
N THR A 152 -2.93 -0.84 2.77
CA THR A 152 -3.92 -1.79 2.25
C THR A 152 -5.27 -1.60 2.93
N PHE A 153 -5.28 -1.56 4.27
CA PHE A 153 -6.51 -1.32 5.03
C PHE A 153 -7.18 0.00 4.63
N ARG A 154 -6.40 1.06 4.48
CA ARG A 154 -6.90 2.37 4.04
C ARG A 154 -7.51 2.31 2.64
N LEU A 155 -6.86 1.63 1.68
CA LEU A 155 -7.37 1.46 0.31
C LEU A 155 -8.70 0.69 0.25
N MET A 156 -8.95 -0.12 1.27
CA MET A 156 -10.21 -0.84 1.40
C MET A 156 -11.26 -0.02 2.19
N ALA A 157 -10.85 0.66 3.26
CA ALA A 157 -11.76 1.32 4.18
C ALA A 157 -12.28 2.68 3.69
N VAL A 158 -11.37 3.53 3.19
CA VAL A 158 -11.71 4.92 2.84
C VAL A 158 -12.76 5.02 1.73
N PRO A 159 -12.77 4.19 0.68
CA PRO A 159 -13.83 4.25 -0.33
C PRO A 159 -15.24 3.91 0.17
N HIS A 160 -15.39 3.37 1.37
CA HIS A 160 -16.70 3.16 2.01
C HIS A 160 -17.18 4.35 2.83
N ALA A 161 -16.26 5.28 3.13
CA ALA A 161 -16.62 6.44 3.92
C ALA A 161 -17.42 7.45 3.07
N SER A 162 -18.59 7.83 3.54
CA SER A 162 -19.39 8.91 2.95
C SER A 162 -18.88 10.28 3.38
N ARG A 163 -18.28 10.37 4.56
CA ARG A 163 -17.82 11.63 5.16
C ARG A 163 -16.42 11.50 5.73
N LEU A 164 -15.48 12.23 5.11
CA LEU A 164 -14.09 12.35 5.53
C LEU A 164 -13.85 13.76 6.08
N LEU A 165 -13.18 13.85 7.22
CA LEU A 165 -12.82 15.11 7.85
C LEU A 165 -11.34 15.16 8.18
N PHE A 166 -10.71 16.29 7.87
CA PHE A 166 -9.33 16.56 8.26
C PHE A 166 -9.30 17.76 9.23
N ILE A 167 -8.70 17.56 10.39
CA ILE A 167 -8.42 18.65 11.33
C ILE A 167 -6.94 19.04 11.25
N PRO A 168 -6.61 20.35 11.38
CA PRO A 168 -5.25 20.86 11.12
C PRO A 168 -4.24 20.53 12.20
N ASP A 169 -4.72 20.12 13.38
CA ASP A 169 -3.90 19.90 14.55
C ASP A 169 -2.97 18.69 14.38
N CYS A 170 -1.70 18.83 14.80
CA CYS A 170 -0.75 17.73 14.88
C CYS A 170 -0.84 17.12 16.28
N LEU A 171 -1.54 15.99 16.39
CA LEU A 171 -1.85 15.37 17.70
C LEU A 171 -1.20 13.99 17.89
N TYR A 172 -0.55 13.47 16.86
CA TYR A 172 0.18 12.21 16.94
C TYR A 172 1.67 12.46 16.78
N TYR A 173 2.50 11.73 17.51
CA TYR A 173 3.95 11.88 17.54
C TYR A 173 4.61 10.59 17.06
N TYR A 174 4.97 10.56 15.78
CA TYR A 174 5.60 9.43 15.12
C TYR A 174 7.11 9.43 15.33
N ARG A 175 7.62 8.35 15.90
CA ARG A 175 9.03 8.16 16.22
C ARG A 175 9.79 7.54 15.04
N LEU A 176 10.64 8.34 14.41
CA LEU A 176 11.42 7.93 13.23
C LEU A 176 12.77 7.34 13.64
N MET A 177 13.27 6.42 12.83
CA MET A 177 14.63 5.85 12.91
C MET A 177 14.95 4.99 14.15
N ARG A 178 13.97 4.48 14.85
CA ARG A 178 14.21 3.53 15.93
C ARG A 178 14.96 2.28 15.41
N ASN A 179 15.99 1.85 16.17
CA ASN A 179 16.71 0.62 15.85
C ASN A 179 15.75 -0.58 15.95
N GLY A 180 15.67 -1.36 14.84
CA GLY A 180 14.79 -2.54 14.78
C GLY A 180 13.38 -2.27 14.25
N SER A 181 12.99 -1.00 13.95
CA SER A 181 11.66 -0.72 13.39
C SER A 181 11.43 -1.44 12.06
N LEU A 182 10.19 -1.90 11.84
CA LEU A 182 9.77 -2.53 10.59
C LEU A 182 9.92 -1.56 9.41
N SER A 183 9.60 -0.28 9.60
CA SER A 183 9.73 0.77 8.59
C SER A 183 11.15 0.89 8.04
N ARG A 184 12.17 0.76 8.89
CA ARG A 184 13.57 0.83 8.48
C ARG A 184 14.00 -0.40 7.69
N ARG A 185 13.51 -1.59 8.06
CA ARG A 185 13.76 -2.85 7.34
C ARG A 185 13.02 -2.89 5.99
N CYS A 186 11.91 -2.16 5.89
CA CYS A 186 11.07 -2.15 4.71
C CYS A 186 11.57 -1.25 3.57
N ASN A 187 12.60 -0.42 3.73
CA ASN A 187 13.01 0.55 2.72
C ASN A 187 13.99 0.00 1.66
N VAL A 188 14.60 -1.17 1.85
CA VAL A 188 15.47 -1.75 0.84
C VAL A 188 14.66 -2.56 -0.17
N PRO A 189 14.65 -2.20 -1.46
CA PRO A 189 13.95 -2.97 -2.47
C PRO A 189 14.60 -4.36 -2.62
N THR A 190 13.79 -5.42 -2.50
CA THR A 190 14.21 -6.81 -2.72
C THR A 190 13.20 -7.50 -3.64
N TYR A 191 13.60 -8.62 -4.25
CA TYR A 191 12.67 -9.44 -5.05
C TYR A 191 11.44 -9.87 -4.24
N SER A 192 11.64 -10.34 -3.01
CA SER A 192 10.54 -10.70 -2.11
C SER A 192 9.55 -9.55 -1.91
N LYS A 193 10.03 -8.31 -1.75
CA LYS A 193 9.17 -7.14 -1.64
C LYS A 193 8.44 -6.81 -2.94
N CYS A 194 9.10 -6.98 -4.08
CA CYS A 194 8.46 -6.82 -5.38
C CYS A 194 7.26 -7.78 -5.51
N VAL A 195 7.46 -9.05 -5.17
CA VAL A 195 6.39 -10.07 -5.18
C VAL A 195 5.28 -9.70 -4.20
N GLN A 196 5.63 -9.33 -2.96
CA GLN A 196 4.64 -8.94 -1.94
C GLN A 196 3.84 -7.69 -2.35
N GLU A 197 4.47 -6.73 -3.03
CA GLU A 197 3.76 -5.56 -3.54
C GLU A 197 2.74 -5.93 -4.62
N PHE A 198 3.10 -6.83 -5.54
CA PHE A 198 2.13 -7.34 -6.52
C PHE A 198 1.00 -8.14 -5.86
N GLN A 199 1.31 -9.01 -4.91
CA GLN A 199 0.28 -9.76 -4.16
C GLN A 199 -0.68 -8.81 -3.45
N ARG A 200 -0.15 -7.75 -2.84
CA ARG A 200 -0.95 -6.71 -2.20
C ARG A 200 -1.85 -5.98 -3.20
N LEU A 201 -1.31 -5.57 -4.34
CA LEU A 201 -2.06 -4.88 -5.39
C LEU A 201 -3.17 -5.77 -5.95
N LEU A 202 -2.87 -7.03 -6.23
CA LEU A 202 -3.86 -8.02 -6.70
C LEU A 202 -4.98 -8.22 -5.68
N TYR A 203 -4.64 -8.33 -4.39
CA TYR A 203 -5.62 -8.44 -3.32
C TYR A 203 -6.56 -7.22 -3.26
N ILE A 204 -6.02 -6.00 -3.41
CA ILE A 204 -6.82 -4.78 -3.41
C ILE A 204 -7.71 -4.72 -4.67
N VAL A 205 -7.17 -5.06 -5.84
CA VAL A 205 -7.95 -5.11 -7.09
C VAL A 205 -9.11 -6.08 -6.98
N ASP A 206 -8.87 -7.30 -6.46
CA ASP A 206 -9.93 -8.29 -6.25
C ASP A 206 -11.00 -7.78 -5.27
N TYR A 207 -10.60 -7.09 -4.21
CA TYR A 207 -11.53 -6.46 -3.28
C TYR A 207 -12.39 -5.39 -3.99
N TRP A 208 -11.76 -4.48 -4.74
CA TRP A 208 -12.45 -3.41 -5.45
C TRP A 208 -13.42 -3.94 -6.50
N GLN A 209 -13.04 -4.96 -7.24
CA GLN A 209 -13.92 -5.62 -8.21
C GLN A 209 -15.16 -6.23 -7.55
N LYS A 210 -15.00 -6.88 -6.39
CA LYS A 210 -16.13 -7.43 -5.62
C LYS A 210 -17.09 -6.34 -5.13
N GLN A 211 -16.62 -5.11 -4.95
CA GLN A 211 -17.45 -3.96 -4.61
C GLN A 211 -18.09 -3.30 -5.85
N GLY A 212 -17.77 -3.73 -7.07
CA GLY A 212 -18.18 -3.07 -8.31
C GLY A 212 -17.51 -1.73 -8.56
N TRP A 213 -16.37 -1.46 -7.94
CA TRP A 213 -15.67 -0.18 -8.06
C TRP A 213 -14.75 -0.13 -9.27
N GLN A 214 -14.60 1.06 -9.88
CA GLN A 214 -13.70 1.26 -11.01
C GLN A 214 -12.24 1.29 -10.55
N ASN A 215 -11.37 0.64 -11.31
CA ASN A 215 -9.96 0.42 -10.97
C ASN A 215 -9.00 1.49 -11.51
N GLU A 216 -9.47 2.57 -12.21
CA GLU A 216 -8.59 3.55 -12.86
C GLU A 216 -7.53 4.14 -11.91
N GLY A 217 -7.98 4.71 -10.81
CA GLY A 217 -7.07 5.30 -9.82
C GLY A 217 -6.19 4.26 -9.13
N LEU A 218 -6.73 3.06 -8.88
CA LEU A 218 -5.99 1.94 -8.31
C LEU A 218 -4.92 1.43 -9.28
N PHE A 219 -5.20 1.38 -10.58
CA PHE A 219 -4.22 1.04 -11.60
C PHE A 219 -3.06 2.05 -11.62
N ALA A 220 -3.37 3.35 -11.70
CA ALA A 220 -2.36 4.40 -11.67
C ALA A 220 -1.51 4.39 -10.39
N TYR A 221 -2.16 4.12 -9.24
CA TYR A 221 -1.49 3.92 -7.96
C TYR A 221 -0.53 2.72 -8.02
N GLY A 222 -0.98 1.57 -8.52
CA GLY A 222 -0.19 0.35 -8.63
C GLY A 222 1.05 0.55 -9.50
N VAL A 223 0.91 1.18 -10.66
CA VAL A 223 2.05 1.52 -11.54
C VAL A 223 3.10 2.36 -10.78
N ARG A 224 2.67 3.35 -10.00
CA ARG A 224 3.58 4.17 -9.19
C ARG A 224 4.28 3.36 -8.10
N LYS A 225 3.59 2.41 -7.47
CA LYS A 225 4.16 1.57 -6.41
C LYS A 225 5.19 0.58 -6.90
N ILE A 226 5.01 0.01 -8.07
CA ILE A 226 5.98 -0.94 -8.64
C ILE A 226 7.15 -0.26 -9.33
N ARG A 227 6.99 0.99 -9.76
CA ARG A 227 8.02 1.75 -10.49
C ARG A 227 9.43 1.68 -9.86
N PRO A 228 9.62 1.83 -8.54
CA PRO A 228 10.96 1.76 -7.94
C PRO A 228 11.70 0.45 -8.17
N PHE A 229 11.00 -0.65 -8.40
CA PHE A 229 11.62 -1.94 -8.67
C PHE A 229 12.17 -2.05 -10.10
N PHE A 230 11.58 -1.32 -11.04
CA PHE A 230 11.90 -1.40 -12.46
C PHE A 230 12.67 -0.18 -12.97
N VAL A 231 12.39 1.01 -12.45
CA VAL A 231 12.94 2.29 -12.93
C VAL A 231 13.43 3.12 -11.75
N SER A 232 14.72 3.04 -11.47
CA SER A 232 15.42 3.86 -10.47
C SER A 232 16.88 4.06 -10.90
N LYS A 233 17.68 4.81 -10.13
CA LYS A 233 19.15 4.91 -10.38
C LYS A 233 19.84 3.54 -10.32
N HIS A 234 19.33 2.64 -9.48
CA HIS A 234 19.80 1.26 -9.34
C HIS A 234 18.57 0.33 -9.33
N PRO A 235 17.97 0.03 -10.50
CA PRO A 235 16.75 -0.77 -10.55
C PRO A 235 17.01 -2.16 -10.00
N LEU A 236 16.18 -2.59 -9.07
CA LEU A 236 16.27 -3.94 -8.52
C LEU A 236 16.15 -5.01 -9.61
N PHE A 237 15.34 -4.74 -10.64
CA PHE A 237 15.11 -5.67 -11.74
C PHE A 237 16.40 -6.14 -12.40
N HIS A 238 17.42 -5.28 -12.49
CA HIS A 238 18.73 -5.67 -13.03
C HIS A 238 19.53 -6.61 -12.12
N GLN A 239 19.20 -6.65 -10.84
CA GLN A 239 19.87 -7.51 -9.86
C GLN A 239 19.15 -8.86 -9.71
N MET A 240 17.95 -9.01 -10.28
CA MET A 240 17.17 -10.23 -10.28
C MET A 240 17.77 -11.27 -11.22
N THR A 241 17.65 -12.54 -10.85
CA THR A 241 17.91 -13.66 -11.77
C THR A 241 16.90 -13.67 -12.90
N ALA A 242 17.18 -14.37 -14.01
CA ALA A 242 16.25 -14.48 -15.16
C ALA A 242 14.88 -15.06 -14.73
N VAL A 243 14.88 -16.03 -13.81
CA VAL A 243 13.65 -16.61 -13.25
C VAL A 243 12.86 -15.58 -12.47
N GLN A 244 13.52 -14.79 -11.61
CA GLN A 244 12.87 -13.73 -10.83
C GLN A 244 12.33 -12.61 -11.73
N GLN A 245 13.06 -12.23 -12.79
CA GLN A 245 12.61 -11.25 -13.78
C GLN A 245 11.34 -11.72 -14.48
N ARG A 246 11.33 -13.00 -14.92
CA ARG A 246 10.14 -13.61 -15.54
C ARG A 246 8.95 -13.62 -14.60
N SER A 247 9.16 -14.02 -13.36
CA SER A 247 8.10 -14.01 -12.34
C SER A 247 7.55 -12.60 -12.09
N ALA A 248 8.39 -11.58 -11.96
CA ALA A 248 7.97 -10.20 -11.78
C ALA A 248 7.15 -9.67 -12.98
N LEU A 249 7.54 -10.04 -14.21
CA LEU A 249 6.79 -9.67 -15.42
C LEU A 249 5.45 -10.39 -15.51
N ASN A 250 5.37 -11.66 -15.11
CA ASN A 250 4.11 -12.39 -15.05
C ASN A 250 3.15 -11.77 -14.03
N LEU A 251 3.65 -11.39 -12.85
CA LEU A 251 2.86 -10.68 -11.84
C LEU A 251 2.38 -9.32 -12.34
N TRP A 252 3.21 -8.58 -13.08
CA TRP A 252 2.78 -7.36 -13.76
C TRP A 252 1.65 -7.63 -14.74
N LYS A 253 1.79 -8.62 -15.66
CA LYS A 253 0.76 -8.95 -16.65
C LYS A 253 -0.56 -9.31 -15.98
N LEU A 254 -0.51 -10.10 -14.89
CA LEU A 254 -1.69 -10.45 -14.11
C LEU A 254 -2.33 -9.21 -13.47
N PHE A 255 -1.55 -8.33 -12.83
CA PHE A 255 -2.05 -7.09 -12.28
C PHE A 255 -2.66 -6.19 -13.37
N TYR A 256 -1.97 -6.02 -14.49
CA TYR A 256 -2.44 -5.22 -15.62
C TYR A 256 -3.79 -5.72 -16.13
N GLN A 257 -3.93 -7.03 -16.33
CA GLN A 257 -5.18 -7.65 -16.78
C GLN A 257 -6.30 -7.46 -15.76
N LYS A 258 -6.05 -7.79 -14.50
CA LYS A 258 -7.07 -7.67 -13.43
C LYS A 258 -7.46 -6.24 -13.15
N ALA A 259 -6.54 -5.30 -13.19
CA ALA A 259 -6.80 -3.87 -12.97
C ALA A 259 -7.38 -3.15 -14.21
N GLU A 260 -7.77 -3.87 -15.26
CA GLU A 260 -8.28 -3.31 -16.52
C GLU A 260 -7.30 -2.31 -17.15
N GLY A 261 -6.00 -2.63 -17.10
CA GLY A 261 -4.92 -1.72 -17.50
C GLY A 261 -5.03 -1.23 -18.95
N GLU A 262 -5.53 -2.08 -19.87
CA GLU A 262 -5.80 -1.71 -21.26
C GLU A 262 -6.74 -0.49 -21.35
N ARG A 263 -7.81 -0.52 -20.56
CA ARG A 263 -8.81 0.55 -20.50
C ARG A 263 -8.24 1.85 -19.92
N PHE A 264 -7.37 1.74 -18.92
CA PHE A 264 -6.89 2.89 -18.16
C PHE A 264 -5.48 3.36 -18.53
N LEU A 265 -4.84 2.71 -19.49
CA LEU A 265 -3.48 3.05 -19.94
C LEU A 265 -3.37 4.51 -20.43
N SER A 266 -4.40 5.01 -21.10
CA SER A 266 -4.45 6.39 -21.59
C SER A 266 -4.51 7.44 -20.50
N ALA A 267 -5.02 7.07 -19.31
CA ALA A 267 -5.11 7.97 -18.15
C ALA A 267 -3.75 8.14 -17.44
N LEU A 268 -2.79 7.25 -17.69
CA LEU A 268 -1.44 7.40 -17.16
C LEU A 268 -0.69 8.52 -17.88
N ALA A 269 0.08 9.29 -17.13
CA ALA A 269 0.89 10.38 -17.65
C ALA A 269 2.40 10.10 -17.51
N GLY A 270 3.19 10.69 -18.41
CA GLY A 270 4.64 10.75 -18.30
C GLY A 270 5.33 9.40 -18.12
N ARG A 271 6.13 9.29 -17.05
CA ARG A 271 6.95 8.09 -16.77
C ARG A 271 6.14 6.85 -16.41
N ASP A 272 4.97 7.02 -15.82
CA ASP A 272 4.13 5.89 -15.41
C ASP A 272 3.52 5.20 -16.64
N ARG A 273 3.11 5.96 -17.65
CA ARG A 273 2.67 5.43 -18.94
C ARG A 273 3.81 4.73 -19.67
N GLN A 274 4.99 5.36 -19.72
CA GLN A 274 6.18 4.76 -20.36
C GLN A 274 6.55 3.42 -19.72
N LEU A 275 6.48 3.33 -18.38
CA LEU A 275 6.73 2.07 -17.69
C LEU A 275 5.70 1.00 -18.04
N ALA A 276 4.41 1.34 -18.01
CA ALA A 276 3.35 0.39 -18.34
C ALA A 276 3.47 -0.14 -19.78
N ASP A 277 3.70 0.73 -20.75
CA ASP A 277 3.95 0.37 -22.15
C ASP A 277 5.16 -0.56 -22.31
N LEU A 278 6.25 -0.26 -21.58
CA LEU A 278 7.45 -1.07 -21.58
C LEU A 278 7.21 -2.47 -21.02
N LEU A 279 6.56 -2.56 -19.85
CA LEU A 279 6.32 -3.85 -19.19
C LEU A 279 5.32 -4.71 -19.99
N ASN A 280 4.37 -4.10 -20.70
CA ASN A 280 3.44 -4.81 -21.56
C ASN A 280 4.10 -5.35 -22.82
N SER A 281 5.07 -4.64 -23.36
CA SER A 281 5.83 -5.07 -24.54
C SER A 281 7.02 -5.99 -24.21
N ALA A 282 7.33 -6.15 -22.90
CA ALA A 282 8.41 -7.01 -22.47
C ALA A 282 8.00 -8.48 -22.57
N GLU A 283 8.65 -9.21 -23.46
CA GLU A 283 8.62 -10.67 -23.44
C GLU A 283 9.68 -11.19 -22.47
N PRO A 284 9.46 -12.34 -21.81
CA PRO A 284 10.48 -12.97 -20.98
C PRO A 284 11.62 -13.43 -21.88
N VAL A 285 12.71 -12.67 -21.90
CA VAL A 285 13.86 -12.94 -22.76
C VAL A 285 14.85 -13.85 -22.05
N PRO A 286 15.33 -14.91 -22.68
CA PRO A 286 16.42 -15.72 -22.15
C PRO A 286 17.71 -14.88 -22.05
N ASN A 287 18.35 -14.92 -20.88
CA ASN A 287 19.73 -14.51 -20.65
C ASN A 287 20.19 -13.13 -21.18
N GLY A 288 20.10 -12.12 -20.35
CA GLY A 288 20.90 -10.89 -20.49
C GLY A 288 20.24 -9.71 -21.22
N TRP A 289 19.35 -9.93 -22.16
CA TRP A 289 18.75 -8.87 -23.00
C TRP A 289 17.71 -8.01 -22.27
N GLY A 290 16.98 -8.57 -21.33
CA GLY A 290 16.05 -7.80 -20.49
C GLY A 290 16.77 -6.71 -19.67
N ARG A 291 18.05 -6.91 -19.36
CA ARG A 291 18.91 -5.90 -18.74
C ARG A 291 19.16 -4.71 -19.66
N ILE A 292 19.31 -4.95 -20.97
CA ILE A 292 19.59 -3.90 -21.96
C ILE A 292 18.35 -3.05 -22.21
N LEU A 293 17.16 -3.67 -22.30
CA LEU A 293 15.89 -2.98 -22.54
C LEU A 293 15.54 -2.01 -21.42
N LEU A 294 15.63 -2.47 -20.17
CA LEU A 294 15.31 -1.64 -19.00
C LEU A 294 16.43 -0.65 -18.67
N ALA A 295 17.71 -0.97 -18.97
CA ALA A 295 18.82 -0.04 -18.86
C ALA A 295 18.68 1.10 -19.88
N ALA A 296 18.32 0.81 -21.12
CA ALA A 296 18.07 1.83 -22.13
C ALA A 296 16.97 2.81 -21.72
N CYS A 297 15.91 2.32 -21.06
CA CYS A 297 14.83 3.16 -20.57
C CYS A 297 15.15 3.94 -19.30
N SER A 298 16.04 3.43 -18.44
CA SER A 298 16.49 4.14 -17.23
C SER A 298 17.49 5.28 -17.53
N LEU A 299 18.17 5.21 -18.69
CA LEU A 299 19.15 6.19 -19.14
C LEU A 299 18.54 7.38 -19.90
N LEU A 300 17.21 7.40 -20.15
CA LEU A 300 16.54 8.42 -20.97
C LEU A 300 15.58 9.33 -20.18
N PRO A 301 16.07 10.16 -19.25
CA PRO A 301 15.20 11.18 -18.65
C PRO A 301 14.90 12.26 -19.69
N GLY A 302 13.64 12.38 -20.09
CA GLY A 302 13.10 13.56 -20.73
C GLY A 302 13.08 13.65 -22.26
N GLN A 303 13.50 12.63 -23.01
CA GLN A 303 13.52 12.67 -24.48
C GLN A 303 12.59 11.61 -25.11
N LYS A 304 11.34 11.99 -25.38
CA LYS A 304 10.33 11.12 -26.03
C LYS A 304 10.80 10.49 -27.35
N GLY A 305 11.58 11.20 -28.16
CA GLY A 305 12.05 10.73 -29.46
C GLY A 305 13.04 9.54 -29.37
N ARG A 306 13.92 9.52 -28.38
CA ARG A 306 14.90 8.42 -28.20
C ARG A 306 14.26 7.14 -27.67
N TYR A 307 13.22 7.24 -26.85
CA TYR A 307 12.45 6.09 -26.35
C TYR A 307 11.83 5.28 -27.51
N TYR A 308 11.12 5.98 -28.41
CA TYR A 308 10.50 5.33 -29.58
C TYR A 308 11.53 4.76 -30.54
N SER A 309 12.68 5.42 -30.73
CA SER A 309 13.78 4.89 -31.55
C SER A 309 14.40 3.64 -30.95
N CYS A 310 14.62 3.60 -29.62
CA CYS A 310 15.10 2.40 -28.94
C CYS A 310 14.08 1.25 -29.00
N LYS A 311 12.78 1.53 -28.81
CA LYS A 311 11.71 0.54 -28.92
C LYS A 311 11.64 -0.06 -30.32
N LYS A 312 11.72 0.77 -31.37
CA LYS A 312 11.72 0.34 -32.76
C LYS A 312 12.97 -0.50 -33.10
N MET A 313 14.14 -0.02 -32.72
CA MET A 313 15.42 -0.71 -32.96
C MET A 313 15.46 -2.09 -32.25
N LEU A 314 14.93 -2.18 -31.05
CA LEU A 314 14.87 -3.43 -30.29
C LEU A 314 13.84 -4.39 -30.87
N ALA A 315 12.67 -3.92 -31.30
CA ALA A 315 11.68 -4.74 -31.98
C ALA A 315 12.20 -5.28 -33.31
N GLU A 316 12.91 -4.46 -34.07
CA GLU A 316 13.57 -4.88 -35.36
C GLU A 316 14.69 -5.88 -35.10
N HIS A 317 15.49 -5.71 -34.04
CA HIS A 317 16.55 -6.65 -33.69
C HIS A 317 16.00 -7.99 -33.19
N PHE A 318 14.90 -7.98 -32.42
CA PHE A 318 14.21 -9.20 -31.94
C PHE A 318 13.61 -10.01 -33.10
N SER A 319 13.01 -9.37 -34.07
CA SER A 319 12.46 -10.07 -35.24
C SER A 319 13.55 -10.71 -36.11
N GLN A 320 14.80 -10.20 -36.08
CA GLN A 320 15.94 -10.75 -36.79
C GLN A 320 16.64 -11.90 -36.06
N VAL A 321 16.64 -11.86 -34.71
CA VAL A 321 17.38 -12.85 -33.89
C VAL A 321 16.50 -14.04 -33.46
N CYS A 322 15.19 -13.89 -33.44
CA CYS A 322 14.22 -14.94 -33.11
C CYS A 322 13.13 -15.03 -34.21
N PRO A 323 13.44 -15.51 -35.39
CA PRO A 323 12.46 -15.55 -36.48
C PRO A 323 11.32 -16.59 -36.30
N ASN A 324 11.47 -17.52 -35.37
CA ASN A 324 10.44 -18.51 -35.04
C ASN A 324 9.97 -18.28 -33.61
N GLY A 325 8.78 -17.66 -33.49
CA GLY A 325 8.14 -17.45 -32.17
C GLY A 325 8.11 -18.74 -31.37
N PHE A 326 8.45 -18.62 -30.08
CA PHE A 326 8.54 -19.70 -29.12
C PHE A 326 7.28 -20.58 -29.14
N GLN A 327 7.43 -21.82 -29.58
CA GLN A 327 6.47 -22.87 -29.29
C GLN A 327 6.50 -23.19 -27.78
N LYS A 328 5.29 -23.35 -27.24
CA LYS A 328 4.96 -23.61 -25.86
C LYS A 328 5.81 -24.75 -25.27
N GLU A 329 6.65 -24.44 -24.31
CA GLU A 329 6.96 -25.34 -23.20
C GLU A 329 6.20 -24.87 -21.96
N ASN A 330 4.92 -25.22 -21.93
CA ASN A 330 4.10 -25.24 -20.72
C ASN A 330 4.27 -26.59 -20.08
N ALA A 331 5.13 -26.69 -19.09
CA ALA A 331 5.02 -27.76 -18.09
C ALA A 331 5.75 -27.35 -16.81
N SER A 332 5.04 -27.40 -15.70
CA SER A 332 5.50 -27.45 -14.32
C SER A 332 6.10 -26.17 -13.71
N LEU A 333 5.26 -25.22 -13.38
CA LEU A 333 5.41 -24.31 -12.24
C LEU A 333 4.00 -23.82 -11.80
N GLU A 334 3.07 -24.75 -11.67
CA GLU A 334 1.82 -24.54 -10.95
C GLU A 334 2.03 -25.01 -9.49
N GLU A 335 2.65 -24.18 -8.70
CA GLU A 335 2.22 -24.11 -7.30
C GLU A 335 1.02 -23.15 -7.29
N PRO A 336 -0.15 -23.61 -6.87
CA PRO A 336 -1.34 -22.78 -6.86
C PRO A 336 -1.12 -21.63 -5.86
N PHE A 337 -1.12 -20.41 -6.37
CA PHE A 337 -1.27 -19.23 -5.54
C PHE A 337 -2.61 -19.36 -4.82
N ASP A 338 -2.59 -19.58 -3.52
CA ASP A 338 -3.78 -19.57 -2.69
C ASP A 338 -4.35 -18.15 -2.66
N THR A 339 -5.29 -17.89 -3.57
CA THR A 339 -6.10 -16.67 -3.64
C THR A 339 -7.36 -16.79 -2.81
N SER A 340 -7.50 -17.87 -2.04
CA SER A 340 -8.68 -18.10 -1.20
C SER A 340 -8.76 -17.01 -0.12
N PRO A 341 -9.91 -16.37 0.06
CA PRO A 341 -10.15 -15.56 1.24
C PRO A 341 -10.06 -16.48 2.48
N PRO A 342 -9.55 -16.01 3.62
CA PRO A 342 -9.55 -16.79 4.82
C PRO A 342 -10.98 -17.24 5.10
N SER A 343 -11.18 -18.55 5.21
CA SER A 343 -12.43 -19.13 5.72
C SER A 343 -12.72 -18.49 7.07
N LEU A 344 -13.97 -18.13 7.26
CA LEU A 344 -14.57 -17.49 8.44
C LEU A 344 -14.17 -18.17 9.76
#